data_d456a161930c69bd7a022eb32301b9b9
#
_entry.id   d456a161930c69bd7a022eb32301b9b9
#
_cell.length_a   1.000
_cell.length_b   1.000
_cell.length_c   1.000
_cell.angle_alpha   90.00
_cell.angle_beta   90.00
_cell.angle_gamma   90.00
#
_symmetry.space_group_name_H-M   'P 1'
#
loop_
_entity.id
_entity.type
_entity.pdbx_description
1 polymer ?
#
loop_
_entity_poly.entity_id
_entity_poly.type
_entity_poly.pdbx_seq_one_letter_code
_entity_poly.pdbx_strand_id
1 'polypeptide(L)'
;MTRTALDRPSSSPPAPGSEWLEADGSGGFASGTAGLTRTRRYHALLLTATAPPAGRFVLVNGFEAWVETPDGRFAISSQEYAPGVVSPDGAWRIAAFRADPWPTWLFRVGDDVRLTQEVFVSRRTGTTALVWRLPRRDPDVTLSVRLLFSGRDYHALHHENPAFRFEPQRRGYGWMWVPYEGVPAVNVVTNGSYSHEPDWYRNFLYSQERERGLDFTEDLASPGVFRFDFSKSEAVILLSTEPPAGEDDAVLLSRRLRAEERRRRSSFSSRLDRAADDYIVRRGEGKTIVAGYPWFTDWGRDTFIALRGLCLATGRLEDAREILIEWAGAVSEGMLPNRFPDNPAGGPGGPPNPRGDEPEYNSVDASLWYVVAVHDYLAACERARRRVWSADRYAFLRAVEAILEGYASGTRYGIRADSDGLLAAG
;
A
#
# COMPACT_ATOMS: atom_id res chain seq x y z
N MET A 1 24.54 28.96 -11.06
CA MET A 1 23.72 27.74 -10.87
C MET A 1 24.42 26.85 -9.85
N THR A 2 24.08 27.03 -8.60
CA THR A 2 24.76 26.38 -7.46
C THR A 2 24.00 25.06 -7.20
N ARG A 3 24.65 23.92 -7.47
CA ARG A 3 24.13 22.58 -7.09
C ARG A 3 24.04 22.52 -5.58
N THR A 4 22.82 22.43 -5.06
CA THR A 4 22.52 22.29 -3.65
C THR A 4 23.07 20.97 -3.11
N ALA A 5 23.70 21.03 -1.94
CA ALA A 5 24.47 19.97 -1.28
C ALA A 5 23.62 18.81 -0.70
N LEU A 6 22.42 18.55 -1.25
CA LEU A 6 21.46 17.55 -0.73
C LEU A 6 21.50 16.19 -1.45
N ASP A 7 22.35 15.99 -2.45
CA ASP A 7 22.38 14.77 -3.29
C ASP A 7 23.58 13.84 -3.05
N ARG A 8 24.22 13.91 -1.88
CA ARG A 8 25.20 12.86 -1.53
C ARG A 8 24.42 11.70 -0.85
N PRO A 9 24.47 10.48 -1.41
CA PRO A 9 23.96 9.32 -0.69
C PRO A 9 24.69 9.24 0.65
N SER A 10 23.94 9.11 1.76
CA SER A 10 24.55 8.84 3.05
C SER A 10 25.35 7.55 2.91
N SER A 11 26.65 7.60 3.18
CA SER A 11 27.59 6.47 3.07
C SER A 11 27.46 5.48 4.22
N SER A 12 26.45 5.65 5.08
CA SER A 12 26.19 4.76 6.21
C SER A 12 25.11 3.75 5.83
N PRO A 13 25.23 2.47 6.27
CA PRO A 13 24.15 1.52 6.13
C PRO A 13 22.90 2.07 6.83
N PRO A 14 21.69 1.81 6.29
CA PRO A 14 20.47 2.29 6.90
C PRO A 14 20.29 1.73 8.30
N ALA A 15 19.64 2.47 9.20
CA ALA A 15 19.17 1.89 10.45
C ALA A 15 18.25 0.71 10.08
N PRO A 16 18.49 -0.51 10.58
CA PRO A 16 17.78 -1.71 10.13
C PRO A 16 16.26 -1.61 10.23
N GLY A 17 15.76 -0.87 11.22
CA GLY A 17 14.32 -0.65 11.43
C GLY A 17 13.71 0.50 10.62
N SER A 18 14.47 1.20 9.75
CA SER A 18 13.89 2.24 8.88
C SER A 18 12.85 1.64 7.94
N GLU A 19 11.62 2.11 8.02
CA GLU A 19 10.51 1.60 7.20
C GLU A 19 10.39 2.38 5.88
N TRP A 20 9.89 1.71 4.86
CA TRP A 20 9.51 2.28 3.57
C TRP A 20 8.10 1.82 3.18
N LEU A 21 7.42 2.65 2.39
CA LEU A 21 6.08 2.36 1.86
C LEU A 21 5.94 2.95 0.46
N GLU A 22 5.31 2.18 -0.42
CA GLU A 22 4.98 2.51 -1.80
C GLU A 22 3.48 2.31 -2.02
N ALA A 23 2.70 3.40 -2.07
CA ALA A 23 1.25 3.34 -2.23
C ALA A 23 0.82 3.10 -3.68
N ASP A 24 -0.28 2.35 -3.86
CA ASP A 24 -0.85 2.02 -5.17
C ASP A 24 -1.91 3.02 -5.69
N GLY A 25 -2.34 3.96 -4.83
CA GLY A 25 -3.40 4.91 -5.14
C GLY A 25 -4.83 4.39 -5.02
N SER A 26 -5.00 3.17 -4.52
CA SER A 26 -6.30 2.54 -4.24
C SER A 26 -6.45 2.12 -2.78
N GLY A 27 -5.49 2.48 -1.93
CA GLY A 27 -5.45 2.07 -0.52
C GLY A 27 -4.59 0.85 -0.26
N GLY A 28 -4.15 0.14 -1.30
CA GLY A 28 -3.12 -0.88 -1.22
C GLY A 28 -1.71 -0.29 -1.24
N PHE A 29 -0.71 -1.10 -0.93
CA PHE A 29 0.68 -0.67 -0.87
C PHE A 29 1.66 -1.84 -0.82
N ALA A 30 2.93 -1.55 -1.11
CA ALA A 30 4.05 -2.38 -0.70
C ALA A 30 4.81 -1.68 0.42
N SER A 31 5.29 -2.42 1.41
CA SER A 31 6.04 -1.87 2.54
C SER A 31 6.97 -2.88 3.17
N GLY A 32 7.99 -2.40 3.87
CA GLY A 32 8.97 -3.21 4.58
C GLY A 32 10.00 -2.35 5.30
N THR A 33 11.10 -2.97 5.72
CA THR A 33 12.22 -2.27 6.33
C THR A 33 13.44 -2.22 5.41
N ALA A 34 14.27 -1.22 5.60
CA ALA A 34 15.56 -1.11 4.92
C ALA A 34 16.51 -2.28 5.28
N GLY A 35 16.35 -2.88 6.47
CA GLY A 35 17.06 -4.06 6.93
C GLY A 35 16.50 -5.39 6.46
N LEU A 36 15.49 -5.39 5.57
CA LEU A 36 14.84 -6.54 4.93
C LEU A 36 13.94 -7.38 5.84
N THR A 37 14.11 -7.36 7.16
CA THR A 37 13.22 -8.07 8.09
C THR A 37 11.87 -7.42 8.16
N ARG A 38 10.80 -8.21 8.10
CA ARG A 38 9.44 -7.73 8.34
C ARG A 38 9.19 -7.65 9.84
N THR A 39 8.87 -6.46 10.32
CA THR A 39 8.65 -6.19 11.75
C THR A 39 7.18 -5.99 12.09
N ARG A 40 6.32 -5.81 11.06
CA ARG A 40 4.87 -5.62 11.20
C ARG A 40 4.09 -6.61 10.36
N ARG A 41 2.89 -6.98 10.82
CA ARG A 41 1.91 -7.76 10.02
C ARG A 41 1.52 -7.07 8.71
N TYR A 42 1.70 -5.76 8.62
CA TYR A 42 1.38 -4.93 7.47
C TYR A 42 2.49 -4.85 6.42
N HIS A 43 3.70 -5.34 6.72
CA HIS A 43 4.77 -5.40 5.73
C HIS A 43 4.45 -6.44 4.67
N ALA A 44 4.34 -5.99 3.45
CA ALA A 44 3.96 -6.81 2.30
C ALA A 44 4.59 -6.28 1.01
N LEU A 45 4.67 -7.13 0.00
CA LEU A 45 5.02 -6.76 -1.37
C LEU A 45 3.77 -6.54 -2.22
N LEU A 46 2.67 -7.21 -1.89
CA LEU A 46 1.38 -7.00 -2.52
C LEU A 46 0.31 -7.04 -1.42
N LEU A 47 -0.11 -5.86 -1.01
CA LEU A 47 -1.29 -5.61 -0.22
C LEU A 47 -2.25 -4.80 -1.07
N THR A 48 -3.45 -5.30 -1.29
CA THR A 48 -4.45 -4.71 -2.18
C THR A 48 -5.73 -4.36 -1.46
N ALA A 49 -6.48 -3.38 -1.96
CA ALA A 49 -7.82 -3.04 -1.52
C ALA A 49 -8.84 -3.54 -2.56
N THR A 50 -9.79 -4.38 -2.14
CA THR A 50 -10.85 -4.93 -3.02
C THR A 50 -12.02 -3.97 -3.21
N ALA A 51 -12.26 -3.10 -2.23
CA ALA A 51 -13.24 -2.02 -2.27
C ALA A 51 -12.55 -0.70 -1.85
N PRO A 52 -11.75 -0.09 -2.74
CA PRO A 52 -10.88 1.04 -2.39
C PRO A 52 -11.56 2.13 -1.56
N PRO A 53 -10.91 2.58 -0.46
CA PRO A 53 -9.61 2.12 0.08
C PRO A 53 -9.71 0.96 1.09
N ALA A 54 -10.87 0.35 1.26
CA ALA A 54 -11.19 -0.72 2.20
C ALA A 54 -11.09 -2.12 1.58
N GLY A 55 -11.35 -3.17 2.39
CA GLY A 55 -11.24 -4.55 1.95
C GLY A 55 -9.80 -4.95 1.66
N ARG A 56 -8.87 -4.62 2.56
CA ARG A 56 -7.44 -4.84 2.36
C ARG A 56 -7.03 -6.28 2.65
N PHE A 57 -6.33 -6.88 1.67
CA PHE A 57 -5.75 -8.22 1.78
C PHE A 57 -4.23 -8.17 1.60
N VAL A 58 -3.50 -8.84 2.49
CA VAL A 58 -2.09 -9.18 2.29
C VAL A 58 -2.04 -10.45 1.46
N LEU A 59 -1.52 -10.36 0.25
CA LEU A 59 -1.44 -11.47 -0.70
C LEU A 59 -0.03 -12.05 -0.76
N VAL A 60 0.99 -11.19 -0.93
CA VAL A 60 2.40 -11.57 -0.94
C VAL A 60 3.11 -10.78 0.16
N ASN A 61 3.53 -11.47 1.21
CA ASN A 61 4.16 -10.85 2.37
C ASN A 61 5.62 -10.44 2.09
N GLY A 62 6.34 -11.25 1.34
CA GLY A 62 7.76 -11.05 1.11
C GLY A 62 8.36 -12.09 0.21
N PHE A 63 9.68 -12.20 0.26
CA PHE A 63 10.42 -13.25 -0.45
C PHE A 63 11.67 -13.67 0.33
N GLU A 64 12.17 -14.87 0.04
CA GLU A 64 13.56 -15.25 0.26
C GLU A 64 14.31 -15.22 -1.05
N ALA A 65 15.55 -14.73 -1.04
CA ALA A 65 16.37 -14.63 -2.24
C ALA A 65 17.83 -14.99 -1.97
N TRP A 66 18.41 -15.71 -2.91
CA TRP A 66 19.76 -16.21 -2.88
C TRP A 66 20.47 -15.97 -4.20
N VAL A 67 21.65 -15.39 -4.13
CA VAL A 67 22.58 -15.24 -5.27
C VAL A 67 23.58 -16.36 -5.20
N GLU A 68 23.75 -17.06 -6.31
CA GLU A 68 24.78 -18.08 -6.49
C GLU A 68 25.87 -17.53 -7.42
N THR A 69 27.10 -17.67 -7.01
CA THR A 69 28.31 -17.26 -7.75
C THR A 69 29.31 -18.41 -7.70
N PRO A 70 30.42 -18.39 -8.43
CA PRO A 70 31.49 -19.38 -8.30
C PRO A 70 32.02 -19.49 -6.86
N ASP A 71 31.93 -18.44 -6.05
CA ASP A 71 32.40 -18.39 -4.66
C ASP A 71 31.41 -19.02 -3.67
N GLY A 72 30.18 -19.28 -4.07
CA GLY A 72 29.17 -19.90 -3.21
C GLY A 72 27.76 -19.29 -3.34
N ARG A 73 26.92 -19.62 -2.35
CA ARG A 73 25.54 -19.20 -2.25
C ARG A 73 25.35 -18.17 -1.14
N PHE A 74 24.76 -17.03 -1.47
CA PHE A 74 24.67 -15.86 -0.60
C PHE A 74 23.22 -15.36 -0.49
N ALA A 75 22.68 -15.28 0.74
CA ALA A 75 21.38 -14.68 0.96
C ALA A 75 21.40 -13.17 0.74
N ILE A 76 20.36 -12.64 0.11
CA ILE A 76 20.08 -11.20 -0.03
C ILE A 76 18.70 -10.83 0.53
N SER A 77 18.15 -11.67 1.38
CA SER A 77 16.92 -11.45 2.16
C SER A 77 17.17 -11.80 3.62
N SER A 78 16.35 -11.26 4.52
CA SER A 78 16.39 -11.58 5.96
C SER A 78 14.99 -11.82 6.45
N GLN A 79 14.84 -12.88 7.26
CA GLN A 79 13.59 -13.23 7.94
C GLN A 79 13.85 -13.38 9.42
N GLU A 80 12.93 -12.92 10.25
CA GLU A 80 12.95 -13.14 11.69
C GLU A 80 11.90 -14.19 12.06
N TYR A 81 12.30 -15.19 12.83
CA TYR A 81 11.44 -16.28 13.30
C TYR A 81 11.39 -16.31 14.82
N ALA A 82 10.27 -16.71 15.39
CA ALA A 82 10.14 -16.90 16.83
C ALA A 82 11.13 -17.97 17.34
N PRO A 83 11.78 -17.74 18.50
CA PRO A 83 11.59 -16.62 19.44
C PRO A 83 12.44 -15.36 19.17
N GLY A 84 13.13 -15.24 18.05
CA GLY A 84 14.00 -14.10 17.70
C GLY A 84 15.23 -14.54 16.89
N VAL A 85 15.08 -15.57 16.06
CA VAL A 85 16.14 -16.08 15.18
C VAL A 85 16.03 -15.42 13.82
N VAL A 86 17.12 -14.82 13.32
CA VAL A 86 17.21 -14.28 11.98
C VAL A 86 17.83 -15.30 11.04
N SER A 87 17.08 -15.76 10.02
CA SER A 87 17.54 -16.70 9.01
C SER A 87 16.64 -16.64 7.76
N PRO A 88 17.20 -16.57 6.53
CA PRO A 88 18.59 -16.23 6.28
C PRO A 88 18.89 -14.79 6.74
N ASP A 89 20.13 -14.45 6.97
CA ASP A 89 20.56 -13.08 7.26
C ASP A 89 21.36 -12.50 6.08
N GLY A 90 20.67 -11.84 5.18
CA GLY A 90 21.25 -11.12 4.05
C GLY A 90 21.51 -9.65 4.33
N ALA A 91 20.97 -9.10 5.42
CA ALA A 91 21.01 -7.67 5.71
C ALA A 91 22.44 -7.14 5.86
N TRP A 92 23.36 -7.92 6.42
CA TRP A 92 24.75 -7.52 6.58
C TRP A 92 25.51 -7.36 5.24
N ARG A 93 24.94 -7.83 4.12
CA ARG A 93 25.47 -7.62 2.76
C ARG A 93 25.02 -6.30 2.14
N ILE A 94 24.12 -5.57 2.80
CA ILE A 94 23.66 -4.27 2.30
C ILE A 94 24.81 -3.26 2.38
N ALA A 95 25.29 -2.83 1.22
CA ALA A 95 26.31 -1.79 1.11
C ALA A 95 25.70 -0.37 1.13
N ALA A 96 24.46 -0.21 0.61
CA ALA A 96 23.75 1.04 0.62
C ALA A 96 22.24 0.82 0.46
N PHE A 97 21.44 1.76 0.98
CA PHE A 97 20.00 1.84 0.77
C PHE A 97 19.59 3.26 0.40
N ARG A 98 18.60 3.39 -0.47
CA ARG A 98 17.95 4.66 -0.82
C ARG A 98 16.46 4.44 -0.87
N ALA A 99 15.68 5.35 -0.27
CA ALA A 99 14.22 5.34 -0.37
C ALA A 99 13.69 6.18 -1.55
N ASP A 100 14.53 7.00 -2.20
CA ASP A 100 14.15 7.91 -3.27
C ASP A 100 14.88 7.57 -4.58
N PRO A 101 14.22 7.48 -5.76
CA PRO A 101 12.78 7.69 -5.99
C PRO A 101 11.89 6.56 -5.49
N TRP A 102 12.42 5.39 -5.19
CA TRP A 102 11.81 4.21 -4.58
C TRP A 102 12.85 3.37 -3.86
N PRO A 103 12.44 2.44 -2.98
CA PRO A 103 13.36 1.57 -2.23
C PRO A 103 14.35 0.85 -3.14
N THR A 104 15.62 1.10 -2.90
CA THR A 104 16.73 0.56 -3.69
C THR A 104 17.86 0.15 -2.77
N TRP A 105 18.27 -1.09 -2.83
CA TRP A 105 19.40 -1.67 -2.11
C TRP A 105 20.57 -1.94 -3.05
N LEU A 106 21.76 -1.74 -2.56
CA LEU A 106 23.00 -2.22 -3.18
C LEU A 106 23.59 -3.28 -2.25
N PHE A 107 23.73 -4.50 -2.75
CA PHE A 107 24.37 -5.61 -2.06
C PHE A 107 25.79 -5.83 -2.53
N ARG A 108 26.65 -6.30 -1.60
CA ARG A 108 27.93 -6.94 -1.90
C ARG A 108 27.75 -8.43 -1.69
N VAL A 109 28.03 -9.21 -2.74
CA VAL A 109 27.87 -10.65 -2.77
C VAL A 109 29.22 -11.28 -3.14
N GLY A 110 29.79 -12.12 -2.28
CA GLY A 110 31.15 -12.56 -2.48
C GLY A 110 32.15 -11.40 -2.51
N ASP A 111 33.25 -11.58 -3.21
CA ASP A 111 34.31 -10.57 -3.27
C ASP A 111 34.02 -9.46 -4.29
N ASP A 112 33.46 -9.81 -5.46
CA ASP A 112 33.38 -8.90 -6.61
C ASP A 112 31.95 -8.56 -7.08
N VAL A 113 30.94 -9.33 -6.70
CA VAL A 113 29.58 -9.15 -7.23
C VAL A 113 28.85 -8.03 -6.49
N ARG A 114 28.36 -7.06 -7.25
CA ARG A 114 27.48 -5.97 -6.77
C ARG A 114 26.11 -6.12 -7.40
N LEU A 115 25.09 -6.34 -6.57
CA LEU A 115 23.73 -6.51 -7.01
C LEU A 115 22.88 -5.32 -6.54
N THR A 116 22.12 -4.74 -7.45
CA THR A 116 21.10 -3.73 -7.12
C THR A 116 19.75 -4.39 -7.09
N GLN A 117 18.98 -4.18 -6.02
CA GLN A 117 17.58 -4.55 -5.88
C GLN A 117 16.73 -3.30 -5.81
N GLU A 118 15.64 -3.26 -6.57
CA GLU A 118 14.66 -2.19 -6.52
C GLU A 118 13.25 -2.74 -6.27
N VAL A 119 12.47 -2.00 -5.49
CA VAL A 119 11.04 -2.25 -5.29
C VAL A 119 10.30 -0.95 -5.58
N PHE A 120 9.32 -0.97 -6.48
CA PHE A 120 8.43 0.16 -6.70
C PHE A 120 7.02 -0.31 -7.04
N VAL A 121 6.03 0.52 -6.74
CA VAL A 121 4.64 0.29 -7.10
C VAL A 121 4.24 1.24 -8.22
N SER A 122 3.66 0.70 -9.27
CA SER A 122 3.01 1.49 -10.32
C SER A 122 1.66 1.98 -9.80
N ARG A 123 1.53 3.27 -9.53
CA ARG A 123 0.29 3.86 -9.03
C ARG A 123 -0.90 3.68 -10.00
N ARG A 124 -0.63 3.60 -11.29
CA ARG A 124 -1.67 3.44 -12.32
C ARG A 124 -2.28 2.04 -12.35
N THR A 125 -1.48 1.01 -12.06
CA THR A 125 -1.89 -0.40 -12.23
C THR A 125 -1.91 -1.19 -10.93
N GLY A 126 -1.48 -0.61 -9.79
CA GLY A 126 -1.31 -1.34 -8.54
C GLY A 126 -0.25 -2.44 -8.61
N THR A 127 0.61 -2.45 -9.64
CA THR A 127 1.63 -3.49 -9.83
C THR A 127 2.86 -3.19 -9.00
N THR A 128 3.27 -4.12 -8.15
CA THR A 128 4.56 -4.09 -7.48
C THR A 128 5.62 -4.73 -8.35
N ALA A 129 6.69 -4.00 -8.62
CA ALA A 129 7.84 -4.46 -9.38
C ALA A 129 9.04 -4.74 -8.47
N LEU A 130 9.57 -5.95 -8.55
CA LEU A 130 10.82 -6.37 -7.94
C LEU A 130 11.84 -6.55 -9.06
N VAL A 131 12.96 -5.85 -8.97
CA VAL A 131 13.96 -5.89 -10.03
C VAL A 131 15.36 -6.01 -9.45
N TRP A 132 16.10 -6.99 -9.92
CA TRP A 132 17.50 -7.20 -9.55
C TRP A 132 18.39 -7.02 -10.78
N ARG A 133 19.51 -6.30 -10.60
CA ARG A 133 20.45 -5.99 -11.68
C ARG A 133 21.89 -6.11 -11.24
N LEU A 134 22.70 -6.67 -12.13
CA LEU A 134 24.16 -6.54 -12.07
C LEU A 134 24.61 -5.33 -12.90
N PRO A 135 25.77 -4.70 -12.58
CA PRO A 135 26.36 -3.64 -13.39
C PRO A 135 26.71 -4.11 -14.81
N ARG A 136 27.08 -5.39 -14.94
CA ARG A 136 27.39 -6.08 -16.21
C ARG A 136 26.70 -7.44 -16.19
N ARG A 137 26.40 -7.95 -17.37
CA ARG A 137 25.91 -9.34 -17.53
C ARG A 137 26.98 -10.30 -17.07
N ASP A 138 26.56 -11.35 -16.37
CA ASP A 138 27.45 -12.35 -15.86
C ASP A 138 26.76 -13.73 -15.90
N PRO A 139 27.24 -14.69 -16.73
CA PRO A 139 26.65 -16.02 -16.83
C PRO A 139 26.92 -16.90 -15.62
N ASP A 140 27.91 -16.57 -14.79
CA ASP A 140 28.27 -17.34 -13.62
C ASP A 140 27.51 -16.90 -12.37
N VAL A 141 26.63 -15.90 -12.51
CA VAL A 141 25.79 -15.40 -11.43
C VAL A 141 24.32 -15.73 -11.71
N THR A 142 23.69 -16.43 -10.77
CA THR A 142 22.25 -16.73 -10.81
C THR A 142 21.55 -16.21 -9.56
N LEU A 143 20.23 -16.02 -9.66
CA LEU A 143 19.37 -15.60 -8.56
C LEU A 143 18.22 -16.58 -8.41
N SER A 144 17.99 -17.04 -7.19
CA SER A 144 16.81 -17.82 -6.82
C SER A 144 15.93 -16.98 -5.89
N VAL A 145 14.63 -16.89 -6.21
CA VAL A 145 13.65 -16.12 -5.43
C VAL A 145 12.46 -17.01 -5.08
N ARG A 146 12.15 -17.09 -3.81
CA ARG A 146 10.98 -17.76 -3.26
C ARG A 146 10.01 -16.73 -2.73
N LEU A 147 8.82 -16.60 -3.31
CA LEU A 147 7.78 -15.70 -2.80
C LEU A 147 7.06 -16.34 -1.61
N LEU A 148 6.65 -15.51 -0.66
CA LEU A 148 5.94 -15.90 0.57
C LEU A 148 4.53 -15.31 0.54
N PHE A 149 3.51 -16.16 0.52
CA PHE A 149 2.11 -15.83 0.37
C PHE A 149 1.33 -16.02 1.66
N SER A 150 0.27 -15.24 1.84
CA SER A 150 -0.76 -15.49 2.86
C SER A 150 -2.18 -15.49 2.29
N GLY A 151 -2.66 -14.41 1.69
CA GLY A 151 -4.06 -14.29 1.24
C GLY A 151 -5.01 -14.00 2.39
N ARG A 152 -4.64 -13.14 3.33
CA ARG A 152 -5.39 -12.83 4.55
C ARG A 152 -5.84 -11.38 4.62
N ASP A 153 -6.85 -11.12 5.46
CA ASP A 153 -7.15 -9.77 5.91
C ASP A 153 -5.88 -9.11 6.51
N TYR A 154 -5.68 -7.81 6.25
CA TYR A 154 -4.44 -7.14 6.63
C TYR A 154 -4.26 -6.94 8.14
N HIS A 155 -5.34 -7.00 8.92
CA HIS A 155 -5.29 -6.97 10.39
C HIS A 155 -5.09 -8.35 11.02
N ALA A 156 -5.40 -9.44 10.29
CA ALA A 156 -5.23 -10.80 10.76
C ALA A 156 -3.79 -11.30 10.66
N LEU A 157 -3.53 -12.49 11.17
CA LEU A 157 -2.33 -13.29 10.94
C LEU A 157 -2.72 -14.62 10.31
N HIS A 158 -1.81 -15.18 9.55
CA HIS A 158 -2.01 -16.39 8.78
C HIS A 158 -1.27 -17.56 9.41
N HIS A 159 -1.91 -18.73 9.44
CA HIS A 159 -1.28 -19.96 9.92
C HIS A 159 -1.50 -21.08 8.92
N GLU A 160 -0.59 -22.06 8.91
CA GLU A 160 -0.68 -23.26 8.09
C GLU A 160 -2.06 -23.90 8.17
N ASN A 161 -2.66 -24.16 7.04
CA ASN A 161 -3.97 -24.79 6.97
C ASN A 161 -4.16 -25.53 5.62
N PRO A 162 -5.02 -26.55 5.56
CA PRO A 162 -5.20 -27.36 4.37
C PRO A 162 -6.02 -26.69 3.25
N ALA A 163 -6.61 -25.52 3.48
CA ALA A 163 -7.42 -24.83 2.49
C ALA A 163 -6.59 -23.96 1.53
N PHE A 164 -5.32 -23.72 1.84
CA PHE A 164 -4.43 -22.97 0.97
C PHE A 164 -4.16 -23.72 -0.33
N ARG A 165 -4.32 -23.01 -1.46
CA ARG A 165 -4.14 -23.57 -2.80
C ARG A 165 -2.77 -23.21 -3.37
N PHE A 166 -1.86 -24.17 -3.43
CA PHE A 166 -0.50 -23.98 -3.94
C PHE A 166 -0.42 -24.01 -5.46
N GLU A 167 -1.41 -24.60 -6.15
CA GLU A 167 -1.34 -24.90 -7.57
C GLU A 167 -1.41 -23.61 -8.42
N PRO A 168 -0.40 -23.37 -9.28
CA PRO A 168 -0.41 -22.25 -10.19
C PRO A 168 -1.23 -22.55 -11.45
N GLN A 169 -1.81 -21.50 -12.01
CA GLN A 169 -2.35 -21.53 -13.37
C GLN A 169 -1.41 -20.74 -14.29
N ARG A 170 -1.03 -21.33 -15.42
CA ARG A 170 -0.28 -20.59 -16.43
C ARG A 170 -1.19 -19.61 -17.15
N ARG A 171 -0.77 -18.34 -17.24
CA ARG A 171 -1.51 -17.28 -17.93
C ARG A 171 -0.56 -16.46 -18.82
N GLY A 172 -0.58 -16.69 -20.12
CA GLY A 172 0.33 -16.02 -21.05
C GLY A 172 1.80 -16.16 -20.63
N TYR A 173 2.48 -15.05 -20.41
CA TYR A 173 3.87 -14.99 -19.95
C TYR A 173 4.03 -15.05 -18.43
N GLY A 174 2.97 -15.35 -17.68
CA GLY A 174 2.99 -15.33 -16.23
C GLY A 174 2.32 -16.52 -15.58
N TRP A 175 2.20 -16.40 -14.29
CA TRP A 175 1.59 -17.38 -13.40
C TRP A 175 0.53 -16.70 -12.56
N MET A 176 -0.54 -17.42 -12.22
CA MET A 176 -1.61 -16.93 -11.35
C MET A 176 -1.88 -17.95 -10.23
N TRP A 177 -2.02 -17.46 -9.03
CA TRP A 177 -2.48 -18.21 -7.86
C TRP A 177 -3.78 -17.60 -7.32
N VAL A 178 -4.67 -18.45 -6.84
CA VAL A 178 -5.85 -18.07 -6.06
C VAL A 178 -5.70 -18.75 -4.70
N PRO A 179 -5.09 -18.09 -3.71
CA PRO A 179 -4.76 -18.71 -2.42
C PRO A 179 -5.94 -19.35 -1.74
N TYR A 180 -7.08 -18.65 -1.72
CA TYR A 180 -8.35 -19.10 -1.14
C TYR A 180 -9.53 -18.64 -2.00
N GLU A 181 -10.68 -19.26 -1.82
CA GLU A 181 -11.93 -18.78 -2.40
C GLU A 181 -12.30 -17.42 -1.82
N GLY A 182 -12.73 -16.49 -2.67
CA GLY A 182 -13.08 -15.12 -2.27
C GLY A 182 -11.89 -14.18 -2.01
N VAL A 183 -10.64 -14.67 -2.09
CA VAL A 183 -9.44 -13.84 -2.01
C VAL A 183 -8.98 -13.45 -3.42
N PRO A 184 -8.50 -12.21 -3.64
CA PRO A 184 -7.98 -11.80 -4.93
C PRO A 184 -6.85 -12.71 -5.44
N ALA A 185 -6.80 -12.91 -6.75
CA ALA A 185 -5.73 -13.66 -7.37
C ALA A 185 -4.39 -12.91 -7.28
N VAL A 186 -3.30 -13.66 -7.23
CA VAL A 186 -1.93 -13.14 -7.37
C VAL A 186 -1.44 -13.47 -8.77
N ASN A 187 -1.26 -12.47 -9.60
CA ASN A 187 -0.63 -12.61 -10.91
C ASN A 187 0.85 -12.27 -10.80
N VAL A 188 1.69 -13.13 -11.35
CA VAL A 188 3.15 -12.97 -11.39
C VAL A 188 3.60 -12.99 -12.84
N VAL A 189 4.12 -11.89 -13.35
CA VAL A 189 4.80 -11.82 -14.65
C VAL A 189 6.30 -11.73 -14.40
N THR A 190 7.07 -12.62 -15.05
CA THR A 190 8.49 -12.76 -14.78
C THR A 190 9.26 -13.27 -16.01
N ASN A 191 10.53 -12.96 -16.08
CA ASN A 191 11.48 -13.56 -17.02
C ASN A 191 12.26 -14.73 -16.40
N GLY A 192 11.97 -15.09 -15.13
CA GLY A 192 12.55 -16.25 -14.47
C GLY A 192 11.86 -17.56 -14.82
N SER A 193 12.59 -18.67 -14.75
CA SER A 193 12.01 -20.01 -14.78
C SER A 193 11.38 -20.34 -13.43
N TYR A 194 10.20 -20.96 -13.44
CA TYR A 194 9.49 -21.36 -12.24
C TYR A 194 9.57 -22.87 -12.01
N SER A 195 9.89 -23.26 -10.79
CA SER A 195 9.78 -24.64 -10.29
C SER A 195 8.74 -24.68 -9.19
N HIS A 196 7.77 -25.60 -9.33
CA HIS A 196 6.74 -25.82 -8.31
C HIS A 196 7.35 -26.63 -7.16
N GLU A 197 7.55 -25.98 -6.03
CA GLU A 197 8.18 -26.54 -4.82
C GLU A 197 7.38 -26.02 -3.61
N PRO A 198 6.12 -26.50 -3.42
CA PRO A 198 5.22 -25.99 -2.39
C PRO A 198 5.71 -26.38 -0.99
N ASP A 199 5.71 -25.40 -0.08
CA ASP A 199 6.10 -25.61 1.31
C ASP A 199 5.50 -24.53 2.22
N TRP A 200 5.42 -24.83 3.51
CA TRP A 200 5.06 -23.90 4.56
C TRP A 200 6.29 -23.45 5.34
N TYR A 201 6.42 -22.14 5.50
CA TYR A 201 7.42 -21.48 6.36
C TYR A 201 6.73 -20.97 7.60
N ARG A 202 7.14 -21.45 8.78
CA ARG A 202 6.39 -21.30 10.01
C ARG A 202 7.06 -20.36 10.99
N ASN A 203 6.24 -19.73 11.86
CA ASN A 203 6.70 -18.92 12.99
C ASN A 203 7.51 -17.67 12.60
N PHE A 204 7.18 -17.00 11.50
CA PHE A 204 7.69 -15.64 11.27
C PHE A 204 7.34 -14.76 12.46
N LEU A 205 8.27 -13.91 12.88
CA LEU A 205 8.11 -13.02 14.03
C LEU A 205 7.97 -11.56 13.57
N TYR A 206 6.94 -10.90 14.06
CA TYR A 206 6.74 -9.46 13.88
C TYR A 206 7.06 -8.73 15.19
N SER A 207 8.29 -8.23 15.30
CA SER A 207 8.81 -7.64 16.54
C SER A 207 8.02 -6.42 17.02
N GLN A 208 7.54 -5.58 16.11
CA GLN A 208 6.71 -4.42 16.46
C GLN A 208 5.33 -4.80 17.00
N GLU A 209 4.72 -5.89 16.51
CA GLU A 209 3.45 -6.38 17.04
C GLU A 209 3.67 -6.99 18.42
N ARG A 210 4.76 -7.73 18.62
CA ARG A 210 5.14 -8.28 19.92
C ARG A 210 5.36 -7.18 20.98
N GLU A 211 6.09 -6.12 20.63
CA GLU A 211 6.33 -4.98 21.52
C GLU A 211 5.03 -4.28 21.95
N ARG A 212 4.01 -4.33 21.10
CA ARG A 212 2.68 -3.77 21.35
C ARG A 212 1.73 -4.71 22.09
N GLY A 213 2.17 -5.92 22.42
CA GLY A 213 1.36 -6.94 23.10
C GLY A 213 0.26 -7.55 22.22
N LEU A 214 0.42 -7.51 20.91
CA LEU A 214 -0.50 -8.10 19.94
C LEU A 214 0.00 -9.47 19.48
N ASP A 215 -0.86 -10.24 18.79
CA ASP A 215 -0.44 -11.46 18.10
C ASP A 215 0.64 -11.13 17.05
N PHE A 216 1.74 -11.90 17.06
CA PHE A 216 2.98 -11.53 16.41
C PHE A 216 3.68 -12.65 15.63
N THR A 217 3.08 -13.83 15.53
CA THR A 217 3.66 -14.94 14.76
C THR A 217 2.76 -15.31 13.59
N GLU A 218 3.36 -15.64 12.45
CA GLU A 218 2.65 -15.97 11.22
C GLU A 218 3.33 -17.12 10.48
N ASP A 219 2.55 -17.96 9.81
CA ASP A 219 3.05 -18.95 8.86
C ASP A 219 2.74 -18.49 7.44
N LEU A 220 3.69 -18.66 6.53
CA LEU A 220 3.57 -18.24 5.14
C LEU A 220 3.76 -19.42 4.20
N ALA A 221 2.92 -19.47 3.16
CA ALA A 221 3.00 -20.47 2.11
C ALA A 221 3.96 -20.02 1.01
N SER A 222 4.76 -20.94 0.50
CA SER A 222 5.55 -20.71 -0.71
C SER A 222 5.17 -21.71 -1.77
N PRO A 223 4.63 -21.28 -2.93
CA PRO A 223 4.29 -22.19 -4.01
C PRO A 223 5.50 -22.78 -4.72
N GLY A 224 6.66 -22.10 -4.69
CA GLY A 224 7.85 -22.56 -5.39
C GLY A 224 8.91 -21.48 -5.58
N VAL A 225 9.84 -21.75 -6.50
CA VAL A 225 11.04 -20.94 -6.69
C VAL A 225 11.14 -20.42 -8.12
N PHE A 226 11.43 -19.13 -8.26
CA PHE A 226 11.83 -18.51 -9.52
C PHE A 226 13.35 -18.44 -9.61
N ARG A 227 13.90 -18.87 -10.77
CA ARG A 227 15.35 -18.84 -11.02
C ARG A 227 15.67 -17.95 -12.21
N PHE A 228 16.70 -17.13 -12.07
CA PHE A 228 17.14 -16.14 -13.05
C PHE A 228 18.61 -16.33 -13.39
N ASP A 229 18.92 -16.13 -14.66
CA ASP A 229 20.25 -16.12 -15.23
C ASP A 229 20.58 -14.69 -15.68
N PHE A 230 21.63 -14.10 -15.15
CA PHE A 230 22.04 -12.73 -15.48
C PHE A 230 22.87 -12.62 -16.78
N SER A 231 23.08 -13.70 -17.51
CA SER A 231 23.74 -13.64 -18.84
C SER A 231 22.94 -12.83 -19.85
N LYS A 232 21.60 -12.81 -19.72
CA LYS A 232 20.67 -12.26 -20.73
C LYS A 232 20.11 -10.90 -20.34
N SER A 233 19.65 -10.72 -19.11
CA SER A 233 18.95 -9.52 -18.68
C SER A 233 18.94 -9.36 -17.17
N GLU A 234 18.36 -8.25 -16.71
CA GLU A 234 17.93 -8.06 -15.31
C GLU A 234 16.87 -9.11 -14.92
N ALA A 235 16.84 -9.52 -13.65
CA ALA A 235 15.81 -10.39 -13.10
C ALA A 235 14.58 -9.53 -12.71
N VAL A 236 13.38 -9.95 -13.10
CA VAL A 236 12.14 -9.20 -12.91
C VAL A 236 11.04 -10.10 -12.39
N ILE A 237 10.36 -9.65 -11.33
CA ILE A 237 9.07 -10.16 -10.87
C ILE A 237 8.11 -8.98 -10.77
N LEU A 238 6.95 -9.08 -11.42
CA LEU A 238 5.85 -8.13 -11.32
C LEU A 238 4.67 -8.81 -10.65
N LEU A 239 4.17 -8.23 -9.56
CA LEU A 239 3.07 -8.73 -8.75
C LEU A 239 1.84 -7.83 -8.92
N SER A 240 0.68 -8.40 -9.21
CA SER A 240 -0.58 -7.66 -9.31
C SER A 240 -1.79 -8.54 -9.01
N THR A 241 -2.94 -7.95 -8.73
CA THR A 241 -4.21 -8.67 -8.61
C THR A 241 -4.93 -8.82 -9.94
N GLU A 242 -4.69 -7.88 -10.84
CA GLU A 242 -5.22 -7.93 -12.21
C GLU A 242 -4.13 -8.40 -13.18
N PRO A 243 -4.48 -9.24 -14.15
CA PRO A 243 -3.52 -9.60 -15.18
C PRO A 243 -3.10 -8.35 -15.95
N PRO A 244 -1.79 -8.16 -16.21
CA PRO A 244 -1.35 -7.03 -17.00
C PRO A 244 -1.96 -7.10 -18.41
N ALA A 245 -2.39 -5.95 -18.91
CA ALA A 245 -2.92 -5.85 -20.26
C ALA A 245 -1.79 -6.01 -21.29
N GLY A 246 -1.95 -6.94 -22.23
CA GLY A 246 -1.01 -7.18 -23.32
C GLY A 246 -0.10 -8.38 -23.11
N GLU A 247 0.65 -8.70 -24.14
CA GLU A 247 1.62 -9.82 -24.21
C GLU A 247 3.05 -9.32 -23.98
N ASP A 248 3.23 -8.43 -23.00
CA ASP A 248 4.53 -7.82 -22.78
C ASP A 248 5.49 -8.79 -22.08
N ASP A 249 6.71 -8.85 -22.59
CA ASP A 249 7.86 -9.40 -21.89
C ASP A 249 8.03 -8.68 -20.53
N ALA A 250 8.31 -9.44 -19.47
CA ALA A 250 8.42 -8.92 -18.11
C ALA A 250 9.43 -7.77 -17.99
N VAL A 251 10.55 -7.86 -18.71
CA VAL A 251 11.61 -6.82 -18.71
C VAL A 251 11.11 -5.56 -19.39
N LEU A 252 10.44 -5.69 -20.55
CA LEU A 252 9.89 -4.54 -21.27
C LEU A 252 8.78 -3.87 -20.45
N LEU A 253 7.89 -4.66 -19.86
CA LEU A 253 6.82 -4.16 -19.00
C LEU A 253 7.40 -3.44 -17.78
N SER A 254 8.37 -4.03 -17.09
CA SER A 254 9.05 -3.40 -15.96
C SER A 254 9.69 -2.05 -16.33
N ARG A 255 10.34 -1.97 -17.49
CA ARG A 255 10.95 -0.74 -17.98
C ARG A 255 9.91 0.34 -18.30
N ARG A 256 8.77 -0.05 -18.88
CA ARG A 256 7.64 0.86 -19.15
C ARG A 256 7.08 1.41 -17.85
N LEU A 257 6.69 0.54 -16.90
CA LEU A 257 6.16 0.94 -15.60
C LEU A 257 7.14 1.85 -14.84
N ARG A 258 8.43 1.53 -14.87
CA ARG A 258 9.49 2.34 -14.26
C ARG A 258 9.57 3.73 -14.89
N ALA A 259 9.52 3.82 -16.22
CA ALA A 259 9.59 5.10 -16.90
C ALA A 259 8.34 5.97 -16.62
N GLU A 260 7.17 5.36 -16.57
CA GLU A 260 5.91 6.02 -16.21
C GLU A 260 5.96 6.55 -14.79
N GLU A 261 6.36 5.71 -13.83
CA GLU A 261 6.43 6.08 -12.41
C GLU A 261 7.51 7.14 -12.15
N ARG A 262 8.65 7.08 -12.83
CA ARG A 262 9.67 8.12 -12.76
C ARG A 262 9.15 9.46 -13.27
N ARG A 263 8.42 9.48 -14.42
CA ARG A 263 7.80 10.71 -14.94
C ARG A 263 6.77 11.27 -13.96
N ARG A 264 5.90 10.42 -13.40
CA ARG A 264 4.93 10.85 -12.40
C ARG A 264 5.61 11.50 -11.20
N ARG A 265 6.62 10.85 -10.62
CA ARG A 265 7.34 11.36 -9.43
C ARG A 265 8.12 12.64 -9.73
N SER A 266 8.65 12.78 -10.93
CA SER A 266 9.37 14.01 -11.34
C SER A 266 8.44 15.18 -11.63
N SER A 267 7.14 14.99 -11.77
CA SER A 267 6.18 16.07 -12.00
C SER A 267 5.78 16.83 -10.72
N PHE A 268 6.07 16.28 -9.56
CA PHE A 268 5.82 16.96 -8.28
C PHE A 268 6.86 18.05 -8.01
N SER A 269 6.41 19.16 -7.46
CA SER A 269 7.27 20.31 -7.14
C SER A 269 8.18 20.03 -5.95
N SER A 270 7.78 19.14 -5.05
CA SER A 270 8.52 18.78 -3.85
C SER A 270 8.25 17.33 -3.40
N ARG A 271 9.09 16.83 -2.48
CA ARG A 271 8.84 15.55 -1.81
C ARG A 271 7.57 15.56 -0.98
N LEU A 272 7.20 16.71 -0.40
CA LEU A 272 5.95 16.86 0.37
C LEU A 272 4.73 16.76 -0.54
N ASP A 273 4.76 17.38 -1.73
CA ASP A 273 3.66 17.26 -2.69
C ASP A 273 3.48 15.81 -3.17
N ARG A 274 4.59 15.08 -3.35
CA ARG A 274 4.55 13.66 -3.67
C ARG A 274 3.98 12.83 -2.51
N ALA A 275 4.42 13.11 -1.28
CA ALA A 275 3.89 12.42 -0.10
C ALA A 275 2.39 12.72 0.13
N ALA A 276 1.95 13.96 -0.15
CA ALA A 276 0.53 14.31 -0.12
C ALA A 276 -0.28 13.48 -1.14
N ASP A 277 0.29 13.24 -2.32
CA ASP A 277 -0.34 12.40 -3.35
C ASP A 277 -0.59 10.97 -2.87
N ASP A 278 0.30 10.39 -2.09
CA ASP A 278 0.20 9.01 -1.62
C ASP A 278 -1.02 8.78 -0.70
N TYR A 279 -1.51 9.82 -0.02
CA TYR A 279 -2.69 9.75 0.84
C TYR A 279 -4.03 9.96 0.12
N ILE A 280 -4.01 10.52 -1.09
CA ILE A 280 -5.21 10.74 -1.91
C ILE A 280 -5.44 9.49 -2.76
N VAL A 281 -6.49 8.75 -2.47
CA VAL A 281 -6.76 7.44 -3.06
C VAL A 281 -8.15 7.39 -3.68
N ARG A 282 -8.37 6.40 -4.54
CA ARG A 282 -9.68 6.15 -5.16
C ARG A 282 -10.70 5.71 -4.11
N ARG A 283 -11.96 6.15 -4.27
CA ARG A 283 -13.14 5.67 -3.57
C ARG A 283 -14.34 5.77 -4.51
N GLY A 284 -15.03 4.66 -4.75
CA GLY A 284 -16.13 4.64 -5.72
C GLY A 284 -15.69 5.23 -7.06
N GLU A 285 -16.46 6.20 -7.54
CA GLU A 285 -16.13 6.97 -8.75
C GLU A 285 -15.28 8.23 -8.44
N GLY A 286 -15.10 8.56 -7.17
CA GLY A 286 -14.36 9.73 -6.71
C GLY A 286 -13.07 9.36 -5.95
N LYS A 287 -12.72 10.21 -5.00
CA LYS A 287 -11.52 10.08 -4.18
C LYS A 287 -11.82 10.26 -2.69
N THR A 288 -10.88 9.83 -1.89
CA THR A 288 -10.85 10.07 -0.45
C THR A 288 -9.41 10.24 0.04
N ILE A 289 -9.24 10.47 1.34
CA ILE A 289 -7.94 10.58 1.99
C ILE A 289 -7.80 9.44 2.99
N VAL A 290 -6.72 8.66 2.88
CA VAL A 290 -6.34 7.65 3.87
C VAL A 290 -5.86 8.36 5.13
N ALA A 291 -6.42 8.01 6.29
CA ALA A 291 -6.08 8.64 7.56
C ALA A 291 -4.64 8.33 8.01
N GLY A 292 -4.13 7.14 7.68
CA GLY A 292 -2.74 6.80 7.97
C GLY A 292 -2.35 5.37 7.58
N TYR A 293 -1.34 5.24 6.72
CA TYR A 293 -0.68 3.98 6.45
C TYR A 293 0.17 3.53 7.66
N PRO A 294 0.26 2.22 7.92
CA PRO A 294 -0.45 1.12 7.25
C PRO A 294 -1.82 0.79 7.89
N TRP A 295 -2.22 1.44 8.98
CA TRP A 295 -3.29 0.97 9.88
C TRP A 295 -4.70 1.36 9.47
N PHE A 296 -4.85 2.58 8.92
CA PHE A 296 -6.18 3.18 8.74
C PHE A 296 -6.54 3.31 7.27
N THR A 297 -7.83 3.17 7.00
CA THR A 297 -8.46 3.53 5.73
C THR A 297 -8.90 5.01 5.78
N ASP A 298 -10.00 5.37 5.18
CA ASP A 298 -10.52 6.73 5.21
C ASP A 298 -11.46 6.94 6.41
N TRP A 299 -11.13 7.97 7.17
CA TRP A 299 -11.91 8.40 8.32
C TRP A 299 -12.39 9.84 8.08
N GLY A 300 -13.69 10.10 8.37
CA GLY A 300 -14.32 11.38 8.03
C GLY A 300 -13.62 12.57 8.65
N ARG A 301 -13.38 12.56 9.96
CA ARG A 301 -12.65 13.63 10.64
C ARG A 301 -11.31 13.89 10.00
N ASP A 302 -10.52 12.84 9.80
CA ASP A 302 -9.16 12.92 9.28
C ASP A 302 -9.17 13.42 7.84
N THR A 303 -10.10 12.92 7.01
CA THR A 303 -10.28 13.35 5.62
C THR A 303 -10.50 14.84 5.50
N PHE A 304 -11.46 15.40 6.26
CA PHE A 304 -11.83 16.83 6.11
C PHE A 304 -10.80 17.77 6.71
N ILE A 305 -10.16 17.39 7.80
CA ILE A 305 -9.06 18.17 8.38
C ILE A 305 -7.85 18.16 7.44
N ALA A 306 -7.46 16.97 6.93
CA ALA A 306 -6.30 16.80 6.06
C ALA A 306 -6.49 17.41 4.67
N LEU A 307 -7.72 17.46 4.14
CA LEU A 307 -8.05 18.03 2.83
C LEU A 307 -7.50 19.45 2.66
N ARG A 308 -7.51 20.25 3.72
CA ARG A 308 -7.00 21.64 3.71
C ARG A 308 -5.50 21.68 3.37
N GLY A 309 -4.72 20.77 3.95
CA GLY A 309 -3.28 20.63 3.68
C GLY A 309 -2.98 19.89 2.38
N LEU A 310 -3.56 18.70 2.23
CA LEU A 310 -3.22 17.80 1.12
C LEU A 310 -3.77 18.27 -0.23
N CYS A 311 -4.92 18.96 -0.24
CA CYS A 311 -5.56 19.40 -1.47
C CYS A 311 -5.55 20.91 -1.66
N LEU A 312 -6.06 21.70 -0.68
CA LEU A 312 -6.24 23.13 -0.90
C LEU A 312 -4.91 23.90 -0.91
N ALA A 313 -4.02 23.60 0.02
CA ALA A 313 -2.70 24.25 0.09
C ALA A 313 -1.77 23.86 -1.07
N THR A 314 -1.95 22.67 -1.64
CA THR A 314 -1.18 22.19 -2.80
C THR A 314 -1.83 22.54 -4.15
N GLY A 315 -2.98 23.23 -4.14
CA GLY A 315 -3.70 23.62 -5.37
C GLY A 315 -4.46 22.49 -6.07
N ARG A 316 -4.65 21.34 -5.43
CA ARG A 316 -5.37 20.17 -5.95
C ARG A 316 -6.89 20.32 -5.78
N LEU A 317 -7.44 21.39 -6.37
CA LEU A 317 -8.86 21.73 -6.21
C LEU A 317 -9.79 20.68 -6.83
N GLU A 318 -9.35 19.97 -7.87
CA GLU A 318 -10.16 18.91 -8.47
C GLU A 318 -10.23 17.69 -7.55
N ASP A 319 -9.11 17.28 -6.94
CA ASP A 319 -9.10 16.20 -5.95
C ASP A 319 -10.00 16.55 -4.75
N ALA A 320 -9.93 17.80 -4.26
CA ALA A 320 -10.81 18.28 -3.20
C ALA A 320 -12.30 18.20 -3.59
N ARG A 321 -12.63 18.57 -4.84
CA ARG A 321 -14.00 18.48 -5.37
C ARG A 321 -14.51 17.04 -5.35
N GLU A 322 -13.73 16.12 -5.91
CA GLU A 322 -14.11 14.71 -5.99
C GLU A 322 -14.32 14.10 -4.59
N ILE A 323 -13.43 14.42 -3.63
CA ILE A 323 -13.55 13.98 -2.24
C ILE A 323 -14.86 14.51 -1.62
N LEU A 324 -15.11 15.82 -1.71
CA LEU A 324 -16.27 16.43 -1.08
C LEU A 324 -17.60 15.95 -1.69
N ILE A 325 -17.64 15.69 -3.01
CA ILE A 325 -18.82 15.13 -3.70
C ILE A 325 -19.07 13.70 -3.26
N GLU A 326 -18.03 12.86 -3.22
CA GLU A 326 -18.15 11.47 -2.78
C GLU A 326 -18.73 11.38 -1.36
N TRP A 327 -18.22 12.18 -0.45
CA TRP A 327 -18.70 12.20 0.93
C TRP A 327 -20.08 12.86 1.08
N ALA A 328 -20.47 13.83 0.24
CA ALA A 328 -21.80 14.43 0.27
C ALA A 328 -22.90 13.37 0.10
N GLY A 329 -22.65 12.34 -0.72
CA GLY A 329 -23.58 11.23 -0.94
C GLY A 329 -23.77 10.32 0.28
N ALA A 330 -22.89 10.39 1.28
CA ALA A 330 -22.92 9.56 2.49
C ALA A 330 -23.66 10.22 3.67
N VAL A 331 -24.20 11.46 3.52
CA VAL A 331 -24.96 12.12 4.59
C VAL A 331 -26.24 11.36 4.85
N SER A 332 -26.49 10.99 6.12
CA SER A 332 -27.69 10.29 6.56
C SER A 332 -28.09 10.78 7.94
N GLU A 333 -29.38 11.11 8.11
CA GLU A 333 -29.97 11.63 9.37
C GLU A 333 -29.13 12.75 10.02
N GLY A 334 -28.69 13.70 9.18
CA GLY A 334 -27.90 14.86 9.61
C GLY A 334 -26.44 14.58 9.97
N MET A 335 -25.91 13.39 9.67
CA MET A 335 -24.53 13.03 9.97
C MET A 335 -23.80 12.44 8.76
N LEU A 336 -22.49 12.64 8.73
CA LEU A 336 -21.56 11.88 7.91
C LEU A 336 -20.95 10.74 8.74
N PRO A 337 -20.63 9.60 8.12
CA PRO A 337 -19.93 8.53 8.81
C PRO A 337 -18.53 9.01 9.21
N ASN A 338 -18.08 8.57 10.37
CA ASN A 338 -16.69 8.75 10.74
C ASN A 338 -15.80 7.68 10.13
N ARG A 339 -16.36 6.50 9.87
CA ARG A 339 -15.64 5.37 9.32
C ARG A 339 -16.54 4.53 8.42
N PHE A 340 -15.96 4.01 7.35
CA PHE A 340 -16.53 2.91 6.58
C PHE A 340 -15.87 1.60 7.02
N PRO A 341 -16.60 0.47 7.11
CA PRO A 341 -16.02 -0.80 7.49
C PRO A 341 -14.89 -1.22 6.56
N ASP A 342 -13.82 -1.75 7.13
CA ASP A 342 -12.67 -2.24 6.35
C ASP A 342 -12.98 -3.54 5.60
N ASN A 343 -13.91 -4.33 6.11
CA ASN A 343 -14.31 -5.59 5.50
C ASN A 343 -15.83 -5.74 5.54
N PRO A 344 -16.53 -5.25 4.50
CA PRO A 344 -17.99 -5.32 4.44
C PRO A 344 -18.54 -6.75 4.42
N ALA A 345 -17.84 -7.73 3.87
CA ALA A 345 -18.40 -9.08 3.64
C ALA A 345 -17.92 -10.17 4.60
N GLY A 346 -17.10 -9.84 5.62
CA GLY A 346 -16.41 -10.87 6.40
C GLY A 346 -15.48 -11.67 5.50
N GLY A 347 -14.18 -11.33 5.47
CA GLY A 347 -13.20 -12.02 4.60
C GLY A 347 -13.09 -13.50 4.92
N PRO A 348 -12.57 -14.32 4.00
CA PRO A 348 -12.36 -15.75 4.22
C PRO A 348 -11.55 -15.99 5.49
N GLY A 349 -12.13 -16.73 6.46
CA GLY A 349 -11.48 -17.10 7.72
C GLY A 349 -11.65 -16.13 8.88
N GLY A 350 -12.31 -14.97 8.69
CA GLY A 350 -12.69 -14.07 9.77
C GLY A 350 -14.16 -14.26 10.20
N PRO A 351 -14.51 -13.97 11.47
CA PRO A 351 -15.91 -13.93 11.85
C PRO A 351 -16.60 -12.80 11.06
N PRO A 352 -17.89 -13.00 10.66
CA PRO A 352 -18.64 -11.94 10.03
C PRO A 352 -18.63 -10.71 10.95
N ASN A 353 -18.44 -9.51 10.36
CA ASN A 353 -18.54 -8.28 11.12
C ASN A 353 -19.96 -8.23 11.74
N PRO A 354 -20.10 -8.27 13.07
CA PRO A 354 -21.42 -8.30 13.72
C PRO A 354 -22.23 -7.03 13.47
N ARG A 355 -21.63 -5.97 12.92
CA ARG A 355 -22.27 -4.71 12.53
C ARG A 355 -22.53 -4.58 11.03
N GLY A 356 -22.19 -5.59 10.21
CA GLY A 356 -22.41 -5.57 8.76
C GLY A 356 -21.59 -4.50 8.03
N ASP A 357 -22.07 -4.13 6.84
CA ASP A 357 -21.45 -3.18 5.91
C ASP A 357 -21.84 -1.72 6.19
N GLU A 358 -22.51 -1.45 7.30
CA GLU A 358 -23.04 -0.12 7.58
C GLU A 358 -21.95 0.85 8.02
N PRO A 359 -21.96 2.08 7.46
CA PRO A 359 -21.06 3.15 7.88
C PRO A 359 -21.24 3.49 9.36
N GLU A 360 -20.14 3.75 10.06
CA GLU A 360 -20.14 4.07 11.48
C GLU A 360 -20.30 5.59 11.70
N TYR A 361 -21.43 5.99 12.25
CA TYR A 361 -21.75 7.42 12.55
C TYR A 361 -21.42 7.81 14.00
N ASN A 362 -20.27 7.39 14.50
CA ASN A 362 -19.85 7.51 15.90
C ASN A 362 -18.99 8.75 16.20
N SER A 363 -19.08 9.81 15.41
CA SER A 363 -18.32 11.04 15.60
C SER A 363 -19.21 12.27 15.54
N VAL A 364 -19.10 13.11 16.57
CA VAL A 364 -19.81 14.39 16.65
C VAL A 364 -19.25 15.42 15.68
N ASP A 365 -17.94 15.47 15.50
CA ASP A 365 -17.26 16.56 14.80
C ASP A 365 -16.96 16.29 13.33
N ALA A 366 -16.98 15.02 12.86
CA ALA A 366 -16.68 14.70 11.45
C ALA A 366 -17.59 15.46 10.48
N SER A 367 -18.90 15.50 10.75
CA SER A 367 -19.87 16.22 9.91
C SER A 367 -19.63 17.73 9.91
N LEU A 368 -19.24 18.31 11.06
CA LEU A 368 -18.93 19.72 11.18
C LEU A 368 -17.63 20.08 10.44
N TRP A 369 -16.63 19.20 10.45
CA TRP A 369 -15.42 19.37 9.66
C TRP A 369 -15.70 19.33 8.15
N TYR A 370 -16.69 18.57 7.72
CA TYR A 370 -17.14 18.59 6.31
C TYR A 370 -17.68 19.99 5.95
N VAL A 371 -18.52 20.60 6.78
CA VAL A 371 -19.05 21.96 6.54
C VAL A 371 -17.91 22.97 6.41
N VAL A 372 -16.92 22.89 7.30
CA VAL A 372 -15.71 23.74 7.24
C VAL A 372 -14.92 23.48 5.94
N ALA A 373 -14.72 22.22 5.57
CA ALA A 373 -13.99 21.84 4.38
C ALA A 373 -14.68 22.33 3.08
N VAL A 374 -16.01 22.25 3.00
CA VAL A 374 -16.79 22.81 1.87
C VAL A 374 -16.60 24.33 1.78
N HIS A 375 -16.71 25.04 2.90
CA HIS A 375 -16.47 26.48 2.96
C HIS A 375 -15.07 26.83 2.45
N ASP A 376 -14.04 26.16 2.97
CA ASP A 376 -12.64 26.42 2.61
C ASP A 376 -12.37 26.09 1.13
N TYR A 377 -12.98 25.03 0.61
CA TYR A 377 -12.92 24.68 -0.81
C TYR A 377 -13.52 25.78 -1.70
N LEU A 378 -14.74 26.25 -1.39
CA LEU A 378 -15.39 27.31 -2.15
C LEU A 378 -14.56 28.60 -2.13
N ALA A 379 -14.04 29.00 -0.97
CA ALA A 379 -13.13 30.14 -0.84
C ALA A 379 -11.82 29.93 -1.62
N ALA A 380 -11.27 28.74 -1.66
CA ALA A 380 -10.07 28.43 -2.45
C ALA A 380 -10.37 28.52 -3.96
N CYS A 381 -11.53 28.03 -4.42
CA CYS A 381 -11.95 28.16 -5.81
C CYS A 381 -12.11 29.63 -6.23
N GLU A 382 -12.70 30.47 -5.38
CA GLU A 382 -12.83 31.90 -5.62
C GLU A 382 -11.47 32.59 -5.76
N ARG A 383 -10.55 32.36 -4.80
CA ARG A 383 -9.18 32.89 -4.87
C ARG A 383 -8.43 32.45 -6.12
N ALA A 384 -8.62 31.18 -6.55
CA ALA A 384 -8.00 30.61 -7.75
C ALA A 384 -8.77 30.98 -9.05
N ARG A 385 -9.87 31.74 -8.97
CA ARG A 385 -10.79 32.04 -10.10
C ARG A 385 -11.26 30.76 -10.83
N ARG A 386 -11.45 29.69 -10.08
CA ARG A 386 -12.00 28.42 -10.60
C ARG A 386 -13.51 28.40 -10.49
N ARG A 387 -14.17 28.03 -11.57
CA ARG A 387 -15.62 27.89 -11.57
C ARG A 387 -16.02 26.62 -10.79
N VAL A 388 -16.96 26.76 -9.87
CA VAL A 388 -17.67 25.63 -9.26
C VAL A 388 -18.95 25.40 -10.06
N TRP A 389 -19.16 24.16 -10.52
CA TRP A 389 -20.33 23.80 -11.29
C TRP A 389 -21.60 23.91 -10.44
N SER A 390 -22.73 24.26 -11.07
CA SER A 390 -24.02 24.44 -10.34
C SER A 390 -24.48 23.13 -9.67
N ALA A 391 -24.22 21.97 -10.29
CA ALA A 391 -24.55 20.67 -9.72
C ALA A 391 -23.73 20.37 -8.46
N ASP A 392 -22.41 20.63 -8.47
CA ASP A 392 -21.54 20.44 -7.30
C ASP A 392 -21.95 21.36 -6.16
N ARG A 393 -22.20 22.64 -6.49
CA ARG A 393 -22.65 23.63 -5.51
C ARG A 393 -23.97 23.22 -4.86
N TYR A 394 -24.89 22.67 -5.64
CA TYR A 394 -26.16 22.15 -5.13
C TYR A 394 -25.94 20.97 -4.20
N ALA A 395 -25.09 20.00 -4.60
CA ALA A 395 -24.77 18.85 -3.76
C ALA A 395 -24.13 19.27 -2.41
N PHE A 396 -23.17 20.20 -2.45
CA PHE A 396 -22.56 20.74 -1.21
C PHE A 396 -23.58 21.42 -0.32
N LEU A 397 -24.43 22.29 -0.87
CA LEU A 397 -25.46 23.01 -0.09
C LEU A 397 -26.44 22.03 0.55
N ARG A 398 -26.94 21.05 -0.20
CA ARG A 398 -27.84 20.01 0.34
C ARG A 398 -27.22 19.22 1.48
N ALA A 399 -25.94 18.83 1.35
CA ALA A 399 -25.23 18.12 2.40
C ALA A 399 -25.03 19.00 3.65
N VAL A 400 -24.62 20.25 3.46
CA VAL A 400 -24.43 21.21 4.54
C VAL A 400 -25.75 21.51 5.26
N GLU A 401 -26.84 21.79 4.51
CA GLU A 401 -28.18 22.00 5.07
C GLU A 401 -28.63 20.80 5.91
N ALA A 402 -28.52 19.59 5.37
CA ALA A 402 -28.92 18.37 6.09
C ALA A 402 -28.12 18.17 7.39
N ILE A 403 -26.83 18.47 7.39
CA ILE A 403 -26.00 18.41 8.59
C ILE A 403 -26.44 19.47 9.61
N LEU A 404 -26.58 20.73 9.21
CA LEU A 404 -26.92 21.82 10.11
C LEU A 404 -28.34 21.65 10.70
N GLU A 405 -29.32 21.22 9.89
CA GLU A 405 -30.67 20.88 10.34
C GLU A 405 -30.68 19.72 11.33
N GLY A 406 -29.88 18.68 11.04
CA GLY A 406 -29.74 17.53 11.94
C GLY A 406 -29.18 17.95 13.31
N TYR A 407 -28.12 18.78 13.31
CA TYR A 407 -27.54 19.26 14.56
C TYR A 407 -28.43 20.29 15.27
N ALA A 408 -29.30 20.99 14.59
CA ALA A 408 -30.28 21.89 15.22
C ALA A 408 -31.45 21.12 15.84
N SER A 409 -32.01 20.14 15.15
CA SER A 409 -33.25 19.46 15.57
C SER A 409 -33.01 18.09 16.24
N GLY A 410 -31.85 17.50 16.09
CA GLY A 410 -31.43 16.21 16.62
C GLY A 410 -31.05 15.21 15.54
N THR A 411 -29.87 14.60 15.68
CA THR A 411 -29.35 13.52 14.84
C THR A 411 -29.78 12.15 15.38
N ARG A 412 -29.36 11.07 14.71
CA ARG A 412 -29.66 9.66 15.08
C ARG A 412 -29.27 9.28 16.52
N TYR A 413 -28.32 9.96 17.15
CA TYR A 413 -27.91 9.65 18.52
C TYR A 413 -28.34 10.73 19.52
N GLY A 414 -29.34 11.55 19.16
CA GLY A 414 -29.80 12.62 19.99
C GLY A 414 -28.81 13.79 20.12
N ILE A 415 -27.75 13.80 19.29
CA ILE A 415 -26.80 14.91 19.23
C ILE A 415 -27.53 16.10 18.64
N ARG A 416 -27.63 17.21 19.40
CA ARG A 416 -28.33 18.43 18.98
C ARG A 416 -27.79 19.65 19.71
N ALA A 417 -28.07 20.83 19.17
CA ALA A 417 -27.86 22.08 19.87
C ALA A 417 -28.79 22.17 21.09
N ASP A 418 -28.22 22.50 22.28
CA ASP A 418 -28.97 22.71 23.49
C ASP A 418 -29.33 24.22 23.67
N SER A 419 -30.06 24.53 24.73
CA SER A 419 -30.52 25.88 25.04
C SER A 419 -29.42 26.91 25.25
N ASP A 420 -28.19 26.45 25.55
CA ASP A 420 -27.00 27.28 25.68
C ASP A 420 -26.27 27.51 24.34
N GLY A 421 -26.76 26.91 23.23
CA GLY A 421 -26.16 26.98 21.90
C GLY A 421 -24.98 26.04 21.66
N LEU A 422 -24.65 25.17 22.60
CA LEU A 422 -23.64 24.13 22.45
C LEU A 422 -24.28 22.81 22.01
N LEU A 423 -23.47 21.90 21.46
CA LEU A 423 -23.94 20.59 21.11
C LEU A 423 -23.94 19.67 22.35
N ALA A 424 -25.11 19.16 22.68
CA ALA A 424 -25.25 18.05 23.60
C ALA A 424 -24.89 16.76 22.86
N ALA A 425 -23.81 16.12 23.27
CA ALA A 425 -23.36 14.83 22.74
C ALA A 425 -23.35 13.86 23.92
N GLY A 426 -24.42 13.06 24.03
CA GLY A 426 -24.84 12.22 25.13
C GLY A 426 -23.87 11.25 25.77
#